data_6460d000afd97ef4c2313b8a6ed31f5a
#
_entry.id   6460d000afd97ef4c2313b8a6ed31f5a
#
_cell.length_a   1.000
_cell.length_b   1.000
_cell.length_c   1.000
_cell.angle_alpha   90.00
_cell.angle_beta   90.00
_cell.angle_gamma   90.00
#
_symmetry.space_group_name_H-M   'P 1'
#
loop_
_entity.id
_entity.type
_entity.pdbx_description
1 polymer ?
#
loop_
_entity_poly.entity_id
_entity_poly.type
_entity_poly.pdbx_seq_one_letter_code
_entity_poly.pdbx_strand_id
1 'polypeptide(L)'
;IRTTARKNADGSYTLNGEKIWITNGGIADLYTVFARTDSPEGKITAFIVEAAWPGVSHGPHEDKMGIRASSTTTVAFQDVRVPAENVLGGEGKGFKVAMGILNNGRTGLGGGAVGGMKTLLRLAIAQANDRKQFGKPIAEFGLVREKIAQMTLDCFAAESTVWMVAHYIDSGCEDYSLEAAISKVYASEAIQRCAYEALQIAAGNG
;
A
#
# COMPACT_ATOMS: atom_id res chain seq x y z
N ILE A 1 -7.23 -12.32 -12.59
CA ILE A 1 -7.34 -11.14 -13.47
C ILE A 1 -8.32 -11.48 -14.59
N ARG A 2 -9.37 -10.63 -14.77
CA ARG A 2 -10.39 -10.82 -15.81
C ARG A 2 -10.12 -9.98 -17.07
N THR A 3 -9.42 -8.85 -16.93
CA THR A 3 -9.03 -7.99 -18.05
C THR A 3 -8.17 -8.78 -19.04
N THR A 4 -8.47 -8.67 -20.33
CA THR A 4 -7.81 -9.38 -21.41
C THR A 4 -7.09 -8.43 -22.36
N ALA A 5 -6.02 -8.89 -22.98
CA ALA A 5 -5.27 -8.17 -23.99
C ALA A 5 -5.01 -9.11 -25.17
N ARG A 6 -5.69 -8.89 -26.31
CA ARG A 6 -5.51 -9.66 -27.52
C ARG A 6 -4.44 -9.00 -28.39
N LYS A 7 -3.45 -9.78 -28.83
CA LYS A 7 -2.41 -9.29 -29.74
C LYS A 7 -2.95 -9.12 -31.17
N ASN A 8 -2.68 -8.00 -31.77
CA ASN A 8 -3.06 -7.70 -33.14
C ASN A 8 -1.94 -8.09 -34.14
N ALA A 9 -2.26 -8.17 -35.44
CA ALA A 9 -1.29 -8.56 -36.48
C ALA A 9 -0.11 -7.57 -36.60
N ASP A 10 -0.29 -6.32 -36.23
CA ASP A 10 0.73 -5.27 -36.22
C ASP A 10 1.59 -5.22 -34.95
N GLY A 11 1.39 -6.16 -34.02
CA GLY A 11 2.09 -6.25 -32.76
C GLY A 11 1.48 -5.44 -31.61
N SER A 12 0.52 -4.55 -31.89
CA SER A 12 -0.25 -3.85 -30.86
C SER A 12 -1.20 -4.80 -30.13
N TYR A 13 -1.83 -4.30 -29.04
CA TYR A 13 -2.81 -5.08 -28.27
C TYR A 13 -4.15 -4.36 -28.22
N THR A 14 -5.24 -5.14 -28.19
CA THR A 14 -6.59 -4.65 -27.90
C THR A 14 -6.96 -5.08 -26.49
N LEU A 15 -7.14 -4.09 -25.61
CA LEU A 15 -7.40 -4.29 -24.18
C LEU A 15 -8.89 -4.17 -23.88
N ASN A 16 -9.43 -5.16 -23.15
CA ASN A 16 -10.83 -5.20 -22.71
C ASN A 16 -10.96 -5.65 -21.28
N GLY A 17 -11.84 -4.99 -20.52
CA GLY A 17 -12.18 -5.35 -19.17
C GLY A 17 -12.32 -4.17 -18.25
N GLU A 18 -12.38 -4.45 -16.96
CA GLU A 18 -12.59 -3.46 -15.91
C GLU A 18 -11.67 -3.72 -14.72
N LYS A 19 -11.29 -2.65 -14.03
CA LYS A 19 -10.58 -2.65 -12.76
C LYS A 19 -11.42 -1.90 -11.74
N ILE A 20 -11.60 -2.48 -10.57
CA ILE A 20 -12.41 -1.90 -9.50
C ILE A 20 -11.53 -1.37 -8.36
N TRP A 21 -12.05 -0.37 -7.66
CA TRP A 21 -11.41 0.26 -6.49
C TRP A 21 -10.02 0.80 -6.78
N ILE A 22 -9.88 1.49 -7.91
CA ILE A 22 -8.59 2.04 -8.32
C ILE A 22 -8.39 3.41 -7.66
N THR A 23 -7.40 3.47 -6.79
CA THR A 23 -6.93 4.74 -6.22
C THR A 23 -6.41 5.63 -7.34
N ASN A 24 -6.83 6.88 -7.34
CA ASN A 24 -6.59 7.88 -8.39
C ASN A 24 -7.20 7.52 -9.76
N GLY A 25 -8.07 6.52 -9.83
CA GLY A 25 -8.64 6.07 -11.11
C GLY A 25 -9.39 7.16 -11.88
N GLY A 26 -9.95 8.17 -11.21
CA GLY A 26 -10.64 9.30 -11.85
C GLY A 26 -9.76 10.52 -12.11
N ILE A 27 -8.50 10.52 -11.72
CA ILE A 27 -7.60 11.70 -11.83
C ILE A 27 -6.22 11.39 -12.40
N ALA A 28 -5.86 10.10 -12.54
CA ALA A 28 -4.56 9.71 -13.09
C ALA A 28 -4.55 9.88 -14.62
N ASP A 29 -3.44 10.36 -15.16
CA ASP A 29 -3.21 10.47 -16.60
C ASP A 29 -2.69 9.15 -17.20
N LEU A 30 -2.04 8.31 -16.37
CA LEU A 30 -1.43 7.04 -16.77
C LEU A 30 -1.84 5.92 -15.82
N TYR A 31 -2.07 4.74 -16.39
CA TYR A 31 -2.36 3.50 -15.66
C TYR A 31 -1.34 2.42 -15.99
N THR A 32 -0.84 1.72 -14.99
CA THR A 32 -0.20 0.42 -15.18
C THR A 32 -1.26 -0.66 -15.12
N VAL A 33 -1.58 -1.27 -16.25
CA VAL A 33 -2.68 -2.22 -16.39
C VAL A 33 -2.14 -3.64 -16.57
N PHE A 34 -2.55 -4.54 -15.68
CA PHE A 34 -2.25 -5.96 -15.79
C PHE A 34 -3.41 -6.68 -16.47
N ALA A 35 -3.14 -7.32 -17.58
CA ALA A 35 -4.14 -8.07 -18.35
C ALA A 35 -3.63 -9.46 -18.72
N ARG A 36 -4.55 -10.38 -18.94
CA ARG A 36 -4.25 -11.72 -19.46
C ARG A 36 -4.12 -11.62 -20.98
N THR A 37 -2.98 -12.07 -21.50
CA THR A 37 -2.79 -12.21 -22.95
C THR A 37 -3.41 -13.50 -23.47
N ASP A 38 -3.74 -13.53 -24.76
CA ASP A 38 -4.30 -14.68 -25.46
C ASP A 38 -3.25 -15.73 -25.84
N SER A 39 -2.06 -15.67 -25.25
CA SER A 39 -1.05 -16.72 -25.41
C SER A 39 -1.56 -18.05 -24.84
N PRO A 40 -1.12 -19.21 -25.41
CA PRO A 40 -1.56 -20.54 -24.93
C PRO A 40 -1.37 -20.75 -23.42
N GLU A 41 -0.46 -20.02 -22.82
CA GLU A 41 -0.15 -20.11 -21.40
C GLU A 41 -0.98 -19.12 -20.55
N GLY A 42 -1.81 -18.25 -21.18
CA GLY A 42 -2.66 -17.27 -20.49
C GLY A 42 -1.89 -16.33 -19.54
N LYS A 43 -0.65 -16.01 -19.89
CA LYS A 43 0.25 -15.22 -19.02
C LYS A 43 -0.24 -13.79 -18.85
N ILE A 44 0.05 -13.24 -17.69
CA ILE A 44 -0.23 -11.84 -17.37
C ILE A 44 0.87 -10.96 -17.97
N THR A 45 0.45 -9.91 -18.65
CA THR A 45 1.32 -8.86 -19.19
C THR A 45 0.94 -7.53 -18.54
N ALA A 46 1.93 -6.67 -18.29
CA ALA A 46 1.74 -5.31 -17.80
C ALA A 46 1.82 -4.33 -18.96
N PHE A 47 0.92 -3.35 -18.98
CA PHE A 47 0.82 -2.33 -20.03
C PHE A 47 0.80 -0.94 -19.41
N ILE A 48 1.41 0.04 -20.07
CA ILE A 48 1.24 1.46 -19.78
C ILE A 48 0.10 1.96 -20.67
N VAL A 49 -0.94 2.50 -20.05
CA VAL A 49 -2.17 2.97 -20.73
C VAL A 49 -2.44 4.40 -20.33
N GLU A 50 -2.62 5.29 -21.31
CA GLU A 50 -2.99 6.67 -21.04
C GLU A 50 -4.50 6.81 -20.82
N ALA A 51 -4.90 7.62 -19.86
CA ALA A 51 -6.31 7.84 -19.54
C ALA A 51 -7.08 8.49 -20.69
N ALA A 52 -6.40 9.30 -21.52
CA ALA A 52 -6.97 9.99 -22.65
C ALA A 52 -7.21 9.13 -23.90
N TRP A 53 -6.79 7.87 -23.91
CA TRP A 53 -6.96 7.01 -25.08
C TRP A 53 -8.43 6.63 -25.29
N PRO A 54 -8.87 6.53 -26.56
CA PRO A 54 -10.23 6.06 -26.88
C PRO A 54 -10.51 4.71 -26.23
N GLY A 55 -11.68 4.58 -25.62
CA GLY A 55 -12.11 3.36 -24.94
C GLY A 55 -11.70 3.27 -23.47
N VAL A 56 -10.90 4.19 -22.95
CA VAL A 56 -10.62 4.30 -21.51
C VAL A 56 -11.68 5.18 -20.87
N SER A 57 -12.26 4.72 -19.77
CA SER A 57 -13.23 5.51 -19.00
C SER A 57 -13.16 5.14 -17.53
N HIS A 58 -13.67 5.99 -16.67
CA HIS A 58 -13.81 5.70 -15.24
C HIS A 58 -15.25 5.89 -14.77
N GLY A 59 -15.62 5.14 -13.73
CA GLY A 59 -16.89 5.27 -13.05
C GLY A 59 -16.92 6.43 -12.05
N PRO A 60 -18.04 6.61 -11.34
CA PRO A 60 -18.15 7.56 -10.25
C PRO A 60 -17.21 7.20 -9.10
N HIS A 61 -17.01 8.17 -8.19
CA HIS A 61 -16.28 7.93 -6.93
C HIS A 61 -17.04 6.93 -6.05
N GLU A 62 -16.29 5.99 -5.49
CA GLU A 62 -16.82 5.05 -4.51
C GLU A 62 -17.20 5.76 -3.20
N ASP A 63 -18.37 5.42 -2.64
CA ASP A 63 -18.78 5.89 -1.31
C ASP A 63 -18.06 5.05 -0.24
N LYS A 64 -16.95 5.60 0.28
CA LYS A 64 -16.06 4.91 1.23
C LYS A 64 -16.38 5.31 2.66
N MET A 65 -16.18 4.38 3.60
CA MET A 65 -16.33 4.62 5.03
C MET A 65 -15.30 5.63 5.59
N GLY A 66 -14.14 5.77 4.94
CA GLY A 66 -13.10 6.73 5.28
C GLY A 66 -12.21 7.04 4.08
N ILE A 67 -11.21 7.92 4.28
CA ILE A 67 -10.28 8.37 3.23
C ILE A 67 -11.03 8.92 2.01
N ARG A 68 -12.10 9.67 2.23
CA ARG A 68 -13.02 10.15 1.18
C ARG A 68 -12.38 11.19 0.26
N ALA A 69 -11.34 11.88 0.71
CA ALA A 69 -10.58 12.83 -0.10
C ALA A 69 -9.69 12.15 -1.16
N SER A 70 -9.41 10.84 -1.03
CA SER A 70 -8.70 10.06 -2.03
C SER A 70 -9.68 9.56 -3.08
N SER A 71 -9.45 9.90 -4.36
CA SER A 71 -10.24 9.39 -5.48
C SER A 71 -10.10 7.87 -5.59
N THR A 72 -11.24 7.18 -5.58
CA THR A 72 -11.31 5.73 -5.82
C THR A 72 -12.46 5.47 -6.77
N THR A 73 -12.20 4.87 -7.93
CA THR A 73 -13.22 4.61 -8.96
C THR A 73 -12.99 3.23 -9.58
N THR A 74 -13.95 2.78 -10.39
CA THR A 74 -13.68 1.78 -11.42
C THR A 74 -12.98 2.42 -12.60
N VAL A 75 -12.16 1.64 -13.33
CA VAL A 75 -11.57 2.04 -14.62
C VAL A 75 -11.90 0.96 -15.63
N ALA A 76 -12.56 1.34 -16.72
CA ALA A 76 -13.00 0.44 -17.78
C ALA A 76 -12.18 0.65 -19.05
N PHE A 77 -11.94 -0.46 -19.74
CA PHE A 77 -11.23 -0.54 -21.01
C PHE A 77 -12.13 -1.23 -22.03
N GLN A 78 -12.48 -0.53 -23.11
CA GLN A 78 -13.34 -1.04 -24.17
C GLN A 78 -12.63 -0.87 -25.51
N ASP A 79 -12.13 -1.96 -26.04
CA ASP A 79 -11.36 -2.04 -27.28
C ASP A 79 -10.19 -1.03 -27.33
N VAL A 80 -9.53 -0.80 -26.19
CA VAL A 80 -8.41 0.13 -26.10
C VAL A 80 -7.22 -0.44 -26.85
N ARG A 81 -6.74 0.29 -27.86
CA ARG A 81 -5.53 -0.06 -28.60
C ARG A 81 -4.29 0.39 -27.85
N VAL A 82 -3.45 -0.58 -27.48
CA VAL A 82 -2.19 -0.34 -26.76
C VAL A 82 -1.03 -0.67 -27.69
N PRO A 83 -0.12 0.27 -28.00
CA PRO A 83 1.07 0.04 -28.81
C PRO A 83 2.00 -1.04 -28.18
N ALA A 84 2.77 -1.71 -29.01
CA ALA A 84 3.68 -2.77 -28.55
C ALA A 84 4.75 -2.26 -27.58
N GLU A 85 5.24 -1.03 -27.78
CA GLU A 85 6.22 -0.36 -26.94
C GLU A 85 5.72 -0.05 -25.53
N ASN A 86 4.41 -0.05 -25.32
CA ASN A 86 3.79 0.16 -24.02
C ASN A 86 3.71 -1.12 -23.17
N VAL A 87 4.26 -2.23 -23.63
CA VAL A 87 4.41 -3.45 -22.85
C VAL A 87 5.54 -3.27 -21.82
N LEU A 88 5.20 -3.31 -20.55
CA LEU A 88 6.15 -3.14 -19.45
C LEU A 88 6.80 -4.46 -19.06
N GLY A 89 8.12 -4.54 -19.13
CA GLY A 89 8.91 -5.70 -18.70
C GLY A 89 8.86 -6.91 -19.63
N GLY A 90 8.10 -6.83 -20.73
CA GLY A 90 7.94 -7.89 -21.73
C GLY A 90 6.65 -8.71 -21.59
N GLU A 91 6.22 -9.28 -22.71
CA GLU A 91 5.01 -10.12 -22.79
C GLU A 91 5.11 -11.33 -21.85
N GLY A 92 4.03 -11.62 -21.11
CA GLY A 92 3.97 -12.71 -20.15
C GLY A 92 4.74 -12.51 -18.85
N LYS A 93 5.41 -11.38 -18.65
CA LYS A 93 6.21 -11.10 -17.45
C LYS A 93 5.52 -10.19 -16.45
N GLY A 94 4.25 -9.85 -16.66
CA GLY A 94 3.49 -8.92 -15.80
C GLY A 94 3.40 -9.36 -14.35
N PHE A 95 3.38 -10.67 -14.06
CA PHE A 95 3.41 -11.16 -12.68
C PHE A 95 4.73 -10.80 -11.97
N LYS A 96 5.86 -10.95 -12.66
CA LYS A 96 7.18 -10.55 -12.10
C LYS A 96 7.23 -9.04 -11.85
N VAL A 97 6.70 -8.25 -12.79
CA VAL A 97 6.59 -6.78 -12.62
C VAL A 97 5.73 -6.44 -11.40
N ALA A 98 4.55 -7.09 -11.25
CA ALA A 98 3.68 -6.86 -10.12
C ALA A 98 4.35 -7.19 -8.77
N MET A 99 5.07 -8.31 -8.70
CA MET A 99 5.74 -8.72 -7.46
C MET A 99 6.85 -7.74 -7.07
N GLY A 100 7.63 -7.24 -8.01
CA GLY A 100 8.65 -6.22 -7.75
C GLY A 100 8.06 -4.93 -7.18
N ILE A 101 6.97 -4.43 -7.77
CA ILE A 101 6.25 -3.24 -7.29
C ILE A 101 5.69 -3.48 -5.87
N LEU A 102 5.08 -4.65 -5.63
CA LEU A 102 4.47 -4.97 -4.34
C LEU A 102 5.50 -5.09 -3.22
N ASN A 103 6.67 -5.65 -3.48
CA ASN A 103 7.72 -5.77 -2.46
C ASN A 103 8.23 -4.40 -2.00
N ASN A 104 8.49 -3.48 -2.94
CA ASN A 104 8.84 -2.10 -2.63
C ASN A 104 7.72 -1.38 -1.87
N GLY A 105 6.45 -1.56 -2.30
CA GLY A 105 5.29 -0.99 -1.63
C GLY A 105 5.11 -1.49 -0.19
N ARG A 106 5.37 -2.78 0.07
CA ARG A 106 5.33 -3.37 1.41
C ARG A 106 6.35 -2.73 2.35
N THR A 107 7.58 -2.53 1.87
CA THR A 107 8.65 -1.87 2.63
C THR A 107 8.29 -0.42 2.95
N GLY A 108 7.80 0.33 1.95
CA GLY A 108 7.34 1.71 2.14
C GLY A 108 6.20 1.84 3.15
N LEU A 109 5.24 0.90 3.14
CA LEU A 109 4.16 0.84 4.11
C LEU A 109 4.69 0.61 5.54
N GLY A 110 5.67 -0.29 5.70
CA GLY A 110 6.36 -0.52 6.97
C GLY A 110 6.98 0.76 7.52
N GLY A 111 7.70 1.50 6.69
CA GLY A 111 8.30 2.79 7.06
C GLY A 111 7.27 3.84 7.48
N GLY A 112 6.16 3.95 6.75
CA GLY A 112 5.04 4.83 7.10
C GLY A 112 4.43 4.48 8.46
N ALA A 113 4.25 3.17 8.75
CA ALA A 113 3.74 2.70 10.03
C ALA A 113 4.69 3.05 11.20
N VAL A 114 6.00 2.91 11.03
CA VAL A 114 7.00 3.32 12.03
C VAL A 114 6.90 4.81 12.33
N GLY A 115 6.80 5.67 11.31
CA GLY A 115 6.59 7.11 11.48
C GLY A 115 5.31 7.43 12.25
N GLY A 116 4.22 6.73 11.94
CA GLY A 116 2.95 6.81 12.66
C GLY A 116 3.10 6.42 14.13
N MET A 117 3.73 5.28 14.42
CA MET A 117 3.97 4.81 15.80
C MET A 117 4.80 5.80 16.62
N LYS A 118 5.86 6.40 16.05
CA LYS A 118 6.65 7.44 16.72
C LYS A 118 5.80 8.66 17.08
N THR A 119 4.88 9.04 16.20
CA THR A 119 3.94 10.14 16.46
C THR A 119 2.97 9.80 17.58
N LEU A 120 2.37 8.60 17.54
CA LEU A 120 1.46 8.11 18.58
C LEU A 120 2.14 8.02 19.94
N LEU A 121 3.36 7.50 20.01
CA LEU A 121 4.17 7.46 21.23
C LEU A 121 4.39 8.85 21.82
N ARG A 122 4.80 9.81 21.01
CA ARG A 122 5.01 11.19 21.46
C ARG A 122 3.73 11.80 22.05
N LEU A 123 2.60 11.59 21.39
CA LEU A 123 1.29 12.08 21.86
C LEU A 123 0.86 11.39 23.16
N ALA A 124 0.98 10.06 23.24
CA ALA A 124 0.63 9.29 24.42
C ALA A 124 1.50 9.66 25.64
N ILE A 125 2.80 9.85 25.46
CA ILE A 125 3.73 10.28 26.52
C ILE A 125 3.40 11.69 26.99
N ALA A 126 3.14 12.63 26.07
CA ALA A 126 2.77 13.99 26.42
C ALA A 126 1.48 14.00 27.26
N GLN A 127 0.43 13.31 26.79
CA GLN A 127 -0.85 13.18 27.50
C GLN A 127 -0.67 12.53 28.88
N ALA A 128 0.14 11.47 28.98
CA ALA A 128 0.35 10.76 30.24
C ALA A 128 1.06 11.63 31.29
N ASN A 129 1.96 12.50 30.87
CA ASN A 129 2.66 13.41 31.79
C ASN A 129 1.81 14.62 32.17
N ASP A 130 0.97 15.14 31.28
CA ASP A 130 0.14 16.31 31.52
C ASP A 130 -1.10 15.99 32.35
N ARG A 131 -1.80 14.90 32.05
CA ARG A 131 -3.06 14.51 32.70
C ARG A 131 -2.82 13.99 34.11
N LYS A 132 -3.45 14.64 35.12
CA LYS A 132 -3.37 14.25 36.53
C LYS A 132 -4.69 13.61 37.00
N GLN A 133 -4.58 12.49 37.69
CA GLN A 133 -5.69 11.84 38.41
C GLN A 133 -5.16 11.26 39.73
N PHE A 134 -5.99 11.22 40.74
CA PHE A 134 -5.62 10.73 42.08
C PHE A 134 -4.37 11.41 42.65
N GLY A 135 -4.21 12.73 42.36
CA GLY A 135 -3.13 13.56 42.90
C GLY A 135 -1.78 13.47 42.17
N LYS A 136 -1.69 12.73 41.04
CA LYS A 136 -0.43 12.55 40.32
C LYS A 136 -0.63 12.39 38.79
N PRO A 137 0.41 12.62 37.97
CA PRO A 137 0.35 12.31 36.54
C PRO A 137 -0.02 10.86 36.27
N ILE A 138 -0.82 10.62 35.22
CA ILE A 138 -1.21 9.22 34.89
C ILE A 138 -0.02 8.39 34.42
N ALA A 139 1.07 9.01 33.98
CA ALA A 139 2.34 8.35 33.67
C ALA A 139 2.94 7.58 34.86
N GLU A 140 2.54 7.88 36.10
CA GLU A 140 3.03 7.18 37.28
C GLU A 140 2.27 5.88 37.59
N PHE A 141 1.18 5.59 36.88
CA PHE A 141 0.46 4.34 37.04
C PHE A 141 1.10 3.21 36.23
N GLY A 142 1.26 2.03 36.88
CA GLY A 142 1.94 0.87 36.30
C GLY A 142 1.37 0.44 34.95
N LEU A 143 0.03 0.35 34.83
CA LEU A 143 -0.62 -0.05 33.59
C LEU A 143 -0.44 0.98 32.44
N VAL A 144 -0.36 2.28 32.74
CA VAL A 144 -0.08 3.30 31.72
C VAL A 144 1.36 3.19 31.24
N ARG A 145 2.30 2.95 32.15
CA ARG A 145 3.73 2.72 31.79
C ARG A 145 3.89 1.45 30.95
N GLU A 146 3.20 0.37 31.30
CA GLU A 146 3.21 -0.88 30.55
C GLU A 146 2.74 -0.68 29.09
N LYS A 147 1.65 0.06 28.88
CA LYS A 147 1.15 0.42 27.53
C LYS A 147 2.21 1.18 26.72
N ILE A 148 2.80 2.22 27.30
CA ILE A 148 3.85 3.01 26.63
C ILE A 148 5.09 2.17 26.34
N ALA A 149 5.49 1.29 27.27
CA ALA A 149 6.61 0.36 27.07
C ALA A 149 6.33 -0.60 25.91
N GLN A 150 5.14 -1.20 25.85
CA GLN A 150 4.75 -2.11 24.75
C GLN A 150 4.72 -1.38 23.40
N MET A 151 4.14 -0.18 23.34
CA MET A 151 4.17 0.66 22.13
C MET A 151 5.62 0.95 21.68
N THR A 152 6.53 1.19 22.62
CA THR A 152 7.95 1.44 22.33
C THR A 152 8.64 0.20 21.77
N LEU A 153 8.38 -0.97 22.35
CA LEU A 153 8.91 -2.27 21.87
C LEU A 153 8.39 -2.59 20.47
N ASP A 154 7.09 -2.40 20.25
CA ASP A 154 6.47 -2.61 18.92
C ASP A 154 7.07 -1.68 17.86
N CYS A 155 7.28 -0.41 18.20
CA CYS A 155 7.90 0.58 17.31
C CYS A 155 9.36 0.20 17.01
N PHE A 156 10.14 -0.16 18.01
CA PHE A 156 11.55 -0.54 17.84
C PHE A 156 11.69 -1.80 16.96
N ALA A 157 10.88 -2.83 17.21
CA ALA A 157 10.91 -4.04 16.42
C ALA A 157 10.49 -3.79 14.96
N ALA A 158 9.43 -2.98 14.73
CA ALA A 158 9.01 -2.60 13.39
C ALA A 158 10.10 -1.80 12.67
N GLU A 159 10.71 -0.83 13.33
CA GLU A 159 11.79 -0.03 12.76
C GLU A 159 13.00 -0.89 12.39
N SER A 160 13.38 -1.83 13.25
CA SER A 160 14.48 -2.77 12.98
C SER A 160 14.23 -3.63 11.75
N THR A 161 13.00 -4.14 11.57
CA THR A 161 12.64 -4.93 10.38
C THR A 161 12.65 -4.07 9.10
N VAL A 162 12.15 -2.84 9.15
CA VAL A 162 12.16 -1.91 8.02
C VAL A 162 13.59 -1.58 7.60
N TRP A 163 14.47 -1.26 8.56
CA TRP A 163 15.88 -0.99 8.28
C TRP A 163 16.60 -2.20 7.68
N MET A 164 16.32 -3.41 8.15
CA MET A 164 16.89 -4.62 7.58
C MET A 164 16.49 -4.81 6.13
N VAL A 165 15.20 -4.62 5.80
CA VAL A 165 14.73 -4.74 4.41
C VAL A 165 15.33 -3.64 3.53
N ALA A 166 15.41 -2.40 4.02
CA ALA A 166 16.06 -1.32 3.29
C ALA A 166 17.54 -1.64 2.99
N HIS A 167 18.25 -2.21 3.97
CA HIS A 167 19.63 -2.65 3.77
C HIS A 167 19.76 -3.75 2.71
N TYR A 168 18.84 -4.71 2.65
CA TYR A 168 18.84 -5.73 1.60
C TYR A 168 18.65 -5.11 0.20
N ILE A 169 17.73 -4.15 0.08
CA ILE A 169 17.50 -3.43 -1.18
C ILE A 169 18.75 -2.68 -1.61
N ASP A 170 19.36 -1.91 -0.71
CA ASP A 170 20.53 -1.07 -0.98
C ASP A 170 21.77 -1.91 -1.30
N SER A 171 21.90 -3.10 -0.72
CA SER A 171 22.98 -4.04 -0.99
C SER A 171 22.79 -4.89 -2.27
N GLY A 172 21.68 -4.71 -2.99
CA GLY A 172 21.39 -5.42 -4.23
C GLY A 172 20.94 -6.88 -4.02
N CYS A 173 20.37 -7.22 -2.87
CA CYS A 173 19.81 -8.55 -2.65
C CYS A 173 18.69 -8.82 -3.65
N GLU A 174 18.79 -9.92 -4.40
CA GLU A 174 17.83 -10.24 -5.47
C GLU A 174 16.44 -10.63 -4.94
N ASP A 175 16.38 -11.32 -3.79
CA ASP A 175 15.12 -11.75 -3.20
C ASP A 175 15.04 -11.35 -1.72
N TYR A 176 14.19 -10.39 -1.42
CA TYR A 176 13.80 -9.90 -0.09
C TYR A 176 12.29 -9.97 0.12
N SER A 177 11.61 -10.80 -0.66
CA SER A 177 10.14 -10.86 -0.69
C SER A 177 9.53 -11.29 0.65
N LEU A 178 10.18 -12.22 1.35
CA LEU A 178 9.76 -12.70 2.66
C LEU A 178 9.90 -11.61 3.72
N GLU A 179 11.05 -10.94 3.76
CA GLU A 179 11.36 -9.89 4.73
C GLU A 179 10.47 -8.66 4.51
N ALA A 180 10.23 -8.29 3.25
CA ALA A 180 9.27 -7.22 2.90
C ALA A 180 7.85 -7.57 3.37
N ALA A 181 7.42 -8.84 3.23
CA ALA A 181 6.13 -9.29 3.71
C ALA A 181 6.04 -9.27 5.25
N ILE A 182 7.07 -9.75 5.95
CA ILE A 182 7.17 -9.70 7.42
C ILE A 182 7.09 -8.25 7.90
N SER A 183 7.90 -7.36 7.32
CA SER A 183 7.92 -5.94 7.66
C SER A 183 6.53 -5.31 7.53
N LYS A 184 5.84 -5.55 6.42
CA LYS A 184 4.48 -5.01 6.19
C LYS A 184 3.49 -5.52 7.22
N VAL A 185 3.43 -6.84 7.44
CA VAL A 185 2.44 -7.47 8.35
C VAL A 185 2.70 -6.98 9.77
N TYR A 186 3.93 -7.14 10.26
CA TYR A 186 4.28 -6.75 11.62
C TYR A 186 4.02 -5.26 11.88
N ALA A 187 4.53 -4.36 11.02
CA ALA A 187 4.38 -2.93 11.22
C ALA A 187 2.91 -2.47 11.15
N SER A 188 2.10 -3.04 10.25
CA SER A 188 0.68 -2.69 10.15
C SER A 188 -0.15 -3.15 11.35
N GLU A 189 0.17 -4.30 11.95
CA GLU A 189 -0.47 -4.75 13.17
C GLU A 189 0.03 -4.00 14.40
N ALA A 190 1.33 -3.70 14.46
CA ALA A 190 1.92 -2.93 15.55
C ALA A 190 1.35 -1.51 15.63
N ILE A 191 1.22 -0.80 14.50
CA ILE A 191 0.63 0.55 14.51
C ILE A 191 -0.83 0.52 14.93
N GLN A 192 -1.59 -0.53 14.59
CA GLN A 192 -2.97 -0.68 15.03
C GLN A 192 -3.06 -0.79 16.56
N ARG A 193 -2.19 -1.62 17.18
CA ARG A 193 -2.10 -1.71 18.64
C ARG A 193 -1.68 -0.38 19.27
N CYS A 194 -0.66 0.27 18.72
CA CYS A 194 -0.21 1.59 19.19
C CYS A 194 -1.30 2.64 19.11
N ALA A 195 -2.08 2.67 18.02
CA ALA A 195 -3.19 3.61 17.86
C ALA A 195 -4.27 3.38 18.92
N TYR A 196 -4.64 2.11 19.14
CA TYR A 196 -5.61 1.76 20.18
C TYR A 196 -5.15 2.22 21.58
N GLU A 197 -3.90 1.91 21.94
CA GLU A 197 -3.39 2.28 23.27
C GLU A 197 -3.22 3.80 23.44
N ALA A 198 -2.83 4.51 22.38
CA ALA A 198 -2.77 5.96 22.40
C ALA A 198 -4.15 6.59 22.63
N LEU A 199 -5.19 6.09 21.96
CA LEU A 199 -6.58 6.51 22.18
C LEU A 199 -7.03 6.24 23.64
N GLN A 200 -6.70 5.06 24.19
CA GLN A 200 -7.03 4.73 25.57
C GLN A 200 -6.35 5.66 26.58
N ILE A 201 -5.06 5.99 26.38
CA ILE A 201 -4.32 6.94 27.23
C ILE A 201 -4.91 8.36 27.10
N ALA A 202 -5.35 8.76 25.91
CA ALA A 202 -5.98 10.04 25.67
C ALA A 202 -7.38 10.17 26.28
N ALA A 203 -8.06 9.03 26.54
CA ALA A 203 -9.42 8.96 27.09
C ALA A 203 -10.42 9.76 26.23
N GLY A 204 -11.16 10.69 26.82
CA GLY A 204 -12.15 11.52 26.12
C GLY A 204 -11.58 12.48 25.08
N ASN A 205 -10.26 12.64 25.01
CA ASN A 205 -9.54 13.47 24.02
C ASN A 205 -9.00 12.63 22.85
N GLY A 206 -9.21 11.31 22.87
CA GLY A 206 -8.76 10.37 21.85
C GLY A 206 -9.65 10.27 20.62
#